data_3f59bac4208a74ddf2add107af7baee1
#
_entry.id   3f59bac4208a74ddf2add107af7baee1
#
_cell.length_a   1.000
_cell.length_b   1.000
_cell.length_c   1.000
_cell.angle_alpha   90.00
_cell.angle_beta   90.00
_cell.angle_gamma   90.00
#
_symmetry.space_group_name_H-M   'P 1'
#
loop_
_entity.id
_entity.type
_entity.pdbx_description
1 polymer ?
#
loop_
_entity_poly.entity_id
_entity_poly.type
_entity_poly.pdbx_seq_one_letter_code
_entity_poly.pdbx_strand_id
1 'polypeptide(L)'
;QQSQWLQVRREKPDWVTFWGAGSGMNSTGMTNAARVGFPRDRLMYVTFGAAEEDMYPAGDAAVGTYAMANALPGDDYPLVQSIEEEVYGAGEGNLNDADRIGTVYWNRGLGAAVMWIEAMKNAQEIHDKVGQAVTGAEFRDGYEALNMTEERLEEIGIGGMVAPFALSCENHEGAGKFALMQWDGDQFQQITDWEEPLDPAFIRTLVEESAAKFAEENNITPRDCP
;
A
#
# COMPACT_ATOMS: atom_id res chain seq x y z
N GLN A 1 -21.79 8.93 7.03
CA GLN A 1 -20.77 9.97 6.81
C GLN A 1 -21.33 11.39 6.79
N GLN A 2 -22.59 11.59 6.41
CA GLN A 2 -23.15 12.94 6.26
C GLN A 2 -23.06 13.78 7.55
N SER A 3 -23.33 13.20 8.71
CA SER A 3 -23.25 13.89 10.01
C SER A 3 -21.82 14.35 10.34
N GLN A 4 -20.82 13.53 10.04
CA GLN A 4 -19.42 13.86 10.23
C GLN A 4 -18.98 15.03 9.33
N TRP A 5 -19.42 15.03 8.06
CA TRP A 5 -19.12 16.12 7.14
C TRP A 5 -19.81 17.43 7.50
N LEU A 6 -21.02 17.39 8.09
CA LEU A 6 -21.67 18.57 8.68
C LEU A 6 -20.89 19.09 9.90
N GLN A 7 -20.26 18.21 10.68
CA GLN A 7 -19.36 18.61 11.76
C GLN A 7 -18.09 19.26 11.20
N VAL A 8 -17.43 18.66 10.21
CA VAL A 8 -16.27 19.25 9.52
C VAL A 8 -16.59 20.67 9.02
N ARG A 9 -17.75 20.86 8.39
CA ARG A 9 -18.20 22.21 7.95
C ARG A 9 -18.35 23.20 9.11
N ARG A 10 -18.79 22.75 10.26
CA ARG A 10 -18.96 23.60 11.46
C ARG A 10 -17.63 23.94 12.11
N GLU A 11 -16.77 22.93 12.29
CA GLU A 11 -15.48 23.04 12.99
C GLU A 11 -14.39 23.69 12.12
N LYS A 12 -14.53 23.61 10.79
CA LYS A 12 -13.63 24.19 9.79
C LYS A 12 -12.15 23.81 10.02
N PRO A 13 -11.81 22.52 10.10
CA PRO A 13 -10.42 22.11 10.21
C PRO A 13 -9.61 22.55 8.97
N ASP A 14 -8.31 22.74 9.13
CA ASP A 14 -7.43 23.05 8.01
C ASP A 14 -7.24 21.86 7.06
N TRP A 15 -7.23 20.65 7.61
CA TRP A 15 -7.07 19.39 6.87
C TRP A 15 -8.03 18.32 7.38
N VAL A 16 -8.42 17.44 6.48
CA VAL A 16 -9.12 16.19 6.81
C VAL A 16 -8.36 15.02 6.22
N THR A 17 -7.91 14.13 7.10
CA THR A 17 -7.38 12.82 6.70
C THR A 17 -8.50 11.80 6.76
N PHE A 18 -8.69 11.06 5.68
CA PHE A 18 -9.76 10.09 5.56
C PHE A 18 -9.18 8.68 5.48
N TRP A 19 -9.53 7.86 6.44
CA TRP A 19 -9.23 6.44 6.44
C TRP A 19 -10.49 5.66 6.12
N GLY A 20 -10.70 5.38 4.85
CA GLY A 20 -11.83 4.58 4.37
C GLY A 20 -11.37 3.22 3.87
N ALA A 21 -12.25 2.25 3.91
CA ALA A 21 -12.03 0.93 3.33
C ALA A 21 -13.05 0.67 2.22
N GLY A 22 -12.54 0.49 1.00
CA GLY A 22 -13.33 0.21 -0.19
C GLY A 22 -13.90 1.45 -0.89
N SER A 23 -14.03 1.33 -2.19
CA SER A 23 -14.35 2.41 -3.13
C SER A 23 -15.63 3.20 -2.78
N GLY A 24 -16.69 2.52 -2.40
CA GLY A 24 -17.95 3.17 -2.06
C GLY A 24 -17.89 4.09 -0.82
N MET A 25 -17.02 3.79 0.16
CA MET A 25 -16.83 4.63 1.33
C MET A 25 -16.03 5.89 0.97
N ASN A 26 -14.98 5.74 0.21
CA ASN A 26 -14.06 6.82 -0.14
C ASN A 26 -14.72 7.79 -1.12
N SER A 27 -15.33 7.32 -2.20
CA SER A 27 -16.06 8.15 -3.16
C SER A 27 -17.25 8.89 -2.53
N THR A 28 -17.96 8.25 -1.59
CA THR A 28 -19.01 8.90 -0.78
C THR A 28 -18.41 10.01 0.10
N GLY A 29 -17.22 9.78 0.67
CA GLY A 29 -16.48 10.77 1.45
C GLY A 29 -16.16 12.03 0.64
N MET A 30 -15.60 11.86 -0.56
CA MET A 30 -15.28 12.95 -1.48
C MET A 30 -16.53 13.74 -1.90
N THR A 31 -17.61 13.02 -2.26
CA THR A 31 -18.87 13.64 -2.64
C THR A 31 -19.47 14.45 -1.50
N ASN A 32 -19.44 13.95 -0.27
CA ASN A 32 -19.95 14.69 0.89
C ASN A 32 -19.04 15.88 1.26
N ALA A 33 -17.72 15.75 1.14
CA ALA A 33 -16.78 16.87 1.31
C ALA A 33 -17.11 18.02 0.34
N ALA A 34 -17.32 17.68 -0.95
CA ALA A 34 -17.72 18.65 -1.95
C ALA A 34 -19.08 19.31 -1.62
N ARG A 35 -20.08 18.54 -1.16
CA ARG A 35 -21.40 19.09 -0.77
C ARG A 35 -21.35 20.08 0.37
N VAL A 36 -20.45 19.89 1.33
CA VAL A 36 -20.30 20.82 2.45
C VAL A 36 -19.36 21.97 2.14
N GLY A 37 -18.76 21.99 0.94
CA GLY A 37 -17.83 23.02 0.47
C GLY A 37 -16.44 22.92 1.12
N PHE A 38 -16.03 21.70 1.55
CA PHE A 38 -14.67 21.50 2.06
C PHE A 38 -13.67 21.53 0.88
N PRO A 39 -12.54 22.26 1.01
CA PRO A 39 -11.53 22.33 -0.06
C PRO A 39 -10.94 20.95 -0.34
N ARG A 40 -10.92 20.55 -1.61
CA ARG A 40 -10.41 19.23 -2.02
C ARG A 40 -8.91 19.10 -1.87
N ASP A 41 -8.18 20.21 -2.08
CA ASP A 41 -6.74 20.33 -1.84
C ASP A 41 -6.34 20.36 -0.35
N ARG A 42 -7.28 20.10 0.54
CA ARG A 42 -7.13 19.92 1.99
C ARG A 42 -7.65 18.57 2.47
N LEU A 43 -7.98 17.69 1.53
CA LEU A 43 -8.49 16.35 1.79
C LEU A 43 -7.43 15.32 1.40
N MET A 44 -7.03 14.47 2.34
CA MET A 44 -6.02 13.46 2.17
C MET A 44 -6.59 12.08 2.45
N TYR A 45 -6.48 11.19 1.48
CA TYR A 45 -6.80 9.78 1.62
C TYR A 45 -5.54 8.98 1.92
N VAL A 46 -5.66 7.98 2.78
CA VAL A 46 -4.54 7.11 3.13
C VAL A 46 -4.78 5.71 2.59
N THR A 47 -3.74 5.09 2.11
CA THR A 47 -3.57 3.68 1.71
C THR A 47 -4.79 3.04 1.02
N PHE A 48 -5.92 2.82 1.72
CA PHE A 48 -7.12 2.17 1.19
C PHE A 48 -8.11 3.13 0.50
N GLY A 49 -7.73 4.36 0.28
CA GLY A 49 -8.50 5.36 -0.45
C GLY A 49 -7.63 6.10 -1.46
N ALA A 50 -6.48 5.55 -1.77
CA ALA A 50 -5.48 6.14 -2.63
C ALA A 50 -5.36 5.35 -3.95
N ALA A 51 -6.50 5.10 -4.61
CA ALA A 51 -6.54 4.34 -5.85
C ALA A 51 -7.56 4.92 -6.83
N GLU A 52 -7.37 4.70 -8.10
CA GLU A 52 -8.21 5.17 -9.20
C GLU A 52 -9.66 4.71 -9.04
N GLU A 53 -9.86 3.48 -8.55
CA GLU A 53 -11.18 2.89 -8.28
C GLU A 53 -11.97 3.66 -7.22
N ASP A 54 -11.31 4.44 -6.38
CA ASP A 54 -11.95 5.32 -5.41
C ASP A 54 -12.28 6.69 -6.02
N MET A 55 -11.46 7.16 -6.97
CA MET A 55 -11.57 8.48 -7.59
C MET A 55 -12.64 8.51 -8.66
N TYR A 56 -12.66 7.55 -9.59
CA TYR A 56 -13.61 7.53 -10.71
C TYR A 56 -15.08 7.64 -10.27
N PRO A 57 -15.59 6.93 -9.25
CA PRO A 57 -16.98 7.07 -8.84
C PRO A 57 -17.31 8.42 -8.18
N ALA A 58 -16.30 9.16 -7.72
CA ALA A 58 -16.49 10.49 -7.15
C ALA A 58 -16.46 11.60 -8.21
N GLY A 59 -15.89 11.33 -9.39
CA GLY A 59 -15.80 12.27 -10.50
C GLY A 59 -15.12 13.59 -10.06
N ASP A 60 -15.74 14.73 -10.45
CA ASP A 60 -15.22 16.06 -10.12
C ASP A 60 -14.99 16.30 -8.61
N ALA A 61 -15.68 15.53 -7.76
CA ALA A 61 -15.50 15.66 -6.31
C ALA A 61 -14.14 15.13 -5.82
N ALA A 62 -13.46 14.31 -6.61
CA ALA A 62 -12.12 13.78 -6.30
C ALA A 62 -10.99 14.72 -6.73
N VAL A 63 -11.22 15.58 -7.74
CA VAL A 63 -10.16 16.41 -8.34
C VAL A 63 -9.48 17.30 -7.31
N GLY A 64 -8.17 17.21 -7.22
CA GLY A 64 -7.33 17.96 -6.29
C GLY A 64 -7.13 17.30 -4.92
N THR A 65 -7.77 16.13 -4.64
CA THR A 65 -7.54 15.38 -3.40
C THR A 65 -6.16 14.76 -3.38
N TYR A 66 -5.57 14.69 -2.19
CA TYR A 66 -4.30 14.01 -1.97
C TYR A 66 -4.50 12.56 -1.58
N ALA A 67 -3.52 11.73 -1.90
CA ALA A 67 -3.47 10.33 -1.53
C ALA A 67 -2.07 9.95 -1.06
N MET A 68 -1.99 9.24 0.07
CA MET A 68 -0.74 8.63 0.57
C MET A 68 -0.73 7.17 0.15
N ALA A 69 0.21 6.79 -0.71
CA ALA A 69 0.32 5.44 -1.24
C ALA A 69 1.63 4.75 -0.87
N ASN A 70 1.57 3.44 -0.71
CA ASN A 70 2.72 2.54 -0.53
C ASN A 70 3.05 1.75 -1.79
N ALA A 71 2.32 1.99 -2.87
CA ALA A 71 2.63 1.54 -4.22
C ALA A 71 2.15 2.62 -5.20
N LEU A 72 2.94 2.91 -6.22
CA LEU A 72 2.61 3.90 -7.23
C LEU A 72 1.84 3.26 -8.40
N PRO A 73 0.94 4.01 -9.05
CA PRO A 73 0.30 3.60 -10.29
C PRO A 73 1.29 3.59 -11.45
N GLY A 74 0.88 3.01 -12.54
CA GLY A 74 1.59 2.95 -13.81
C GLY A 74 1.61 1.52 -14.36
N ASP A 75 1.58 1.42 -15.67
CA ASP A 75 1.66 0.18 -16.43
C ASP A 75 3.01 0.05 -17.18
N ASP A 76 3.86 1.06 -17.08
CA ASP A 76 5.16 1.12 -17.74
C ASP A 76 6.29 0.37 -17.01
N TYR A 77 6.01 -0.25 -15.87
CA TYR A 77 6.95 -1.12 -15.17
C TYR A 77 7.22 -2.39 -15.98
N PRO A 78 8.51 -2.80 -16.16
CA PRO A 78 8.84 -3.97 -16.97
C PRO A 78 8.10 -5.26 -16.62
N LEU A 79 7.85 -5.52 -15.33
CA LEU A 79 7.09 -6.70 -14.90
C LEU A 79 5.62 -6.58 -15.27
N VAL A 80 5.01 -5.39 -15.18
CA VAL A 80 3.63 -5.16 -15.59
C VAL A 80 3.48 -5.43 -17.08
N GLN A 81 4.34 -4.85 -17.91
CA GLN A 81 4.35 -5.06 -19.34
C GLN A 81 4.54 -6.53 -19.75
N SER A 82 5.42 -7.26 -19.05
CA SER A 82 5.58 -8.70 -19.27
C SER A 82 4.30 -9.49 -18.94
N ILE A 83 3.59 -9.11 -17.89
CA ILE A 83 2.31 -9.76 -17.54
C ILE A 83 1.23 -9.43 -18.58
N GLU A 84 1.16 -8.19 -19.06
CA GLU A 84 0.23 -7.81 -20.11
C GLU A 84 0.49 -8.60 -21.40
N GLU A 85 1.73 -8.72 -21.81
CA GLU A 85 2.09 -9.43 -23.04
C GLU A 85 1.94 -10.96 -22.91
N GLU A 86 2.53 -11.54 -21.87
CA GLU A 86 2.66 -13.00 -21.75
C GLU A 86 1.42 -13.67 -21.17
N VAL A 87 0.66 -12.99 -20.31
CA VAL A 87 -0.52 -13.56 -19.66
C VAL A 87 -1.79 -13.09 -20.35
N TYR A 88 -2.02 -11.79 -20.39
CA TYR A 88 -3.25 -11.25 -20.99
C TYR A 88 -3.23 -11.34 -22.52
N GLY A 89 -2.09 -11.09 -23.16
CA GLY A 89 -1.89 -11.27 -24.59
C GLY A 89 -2.08 -12.71 -25.05
N ALA A 90 -1.79 -13.69 -24.20
CA ALA A 90 -2.06 -15.11 -24.45
C ALA A 90 -3.52 -15.53 -24.15
N GLY A 91 -4.33 -14.61 -23.58
CA GLY A 91 -5.73 -14.89 -23.22
C GLY A 91 -5.89 -15.71 -21.94
N GLU A 92 -4.85 -15.79 -21.09
CA GLU A 92 -4.87 -16.55 -19.85
C GLU A 92 -5.22 -15.71 -18.61
N GLY A 93 -5.25 -14.39 -18.76
CA GLY A 93 -5.65 -13.48 -17.69
C GLY A 93 -7.15 -13.57 -17.39
N ASN A 94 -7.53 -13.35 -16.14
CA ASN A 94 -8.93 -13.40 -15.69
C ASN A 94 -9.50 -12.04 -15.27
N LEU A 95 -8.79 -10.94 -15.54
CA LEU A 95 -9.28 -9.59 -15.28
C LEU A 95 -10.35 -9.21 -16.30
N ASN A 96 -11.52 -8.80 -15.81
CA ASN A 96 -12.65 -8.45 -16.69
C ASN A 96 -12.51 -7.05 -17.33
N ASP A 97 -11.63 -6.23 -16.81
CA ASP A 97 -11.41 -4.83 -17.20
C ASP A 97 -9.91 -4.58 -17.27
N ALA A 98 -9.35 -4.58 -18.48
CA ALA A 98 -7.92 -4.41 -18.71
C ALA A 98 -7.42 -2.99 -18.33
N ASP A 99 -8.31 -1.99 -18.35
CA ASP A 99 -7.96 -0.61 -17.96
C ASP A 99 -7.59 -0.50 -16.46
N ARG A 100 -7.76 -1.58 -15.71
CA ARG A 100 -7.34 -1.65 -14.29
C ARG A 100 -5.91 -2.14 -14.08
N ILE A 101 -5.24 -2.62 -15.11
CA ILE A 101 -3.82 -2.97 -15.03
C ILE A 101 -3.03 -1.68 -14.78
N GLY A 102 -2.10 -1.72 -13.83
CA GLY A 102 -1.31 -0.55 -13.46
C GLY A 102 -2.01 0.43 -12.51
N THR A 103 -3.29 0.22 -12.11
CA THR A 103 -3.87 1.03 -11.03
C THR A 103 -3.16 0.77 -9.69
N VAL A 104 -3.28 1.69 -8.76
CA VAL A 104 -2.64 1.54 -7.43
C VAL A 104 -3.00 0.22 -6.76
N TYR A 105 -4.27 -0.21 -6.82
CA TYR A 105 -4.68 -1.48 -6.22
C TYR A 105 -4.11 -2.70 -6.95
N TRP A 106 -4.03 -2.65 -8.27
CA TRP A 106 -3.44 -3.72 -9.05
C TRP A 106 -1.94 -3.85 -8.75
N ASN A 107 -1.20 -2.73 -8.77
CA ASN A 107 0.23 -2.68 -8.47
C ASN A 107 0.55 -3.11 -7.02
N ARG A 108 -0.30 -2.77 -6.06
CA ARG A 108 -0.19 -3.30 -4.68
C ARG A 108 -0.36 -4.81 -4.62
N GLY A 109 -1.30 -5.34 -5.39
CA GLY A 109 -1.48 -6.79 -5.51
C GLY A 109 -0.25 -7.46 -6.11
N LEU A 110 0.30 -6.88 -7.18
CA LEU A 110 1.53 -7.36 -7.82
C LEU A 110 2.73 -7.30 -6.86
N GLY A 111 2.92 -6.17 -6.17
CA GLY A 111 3.98 -6.02 -5.16
C GLY A 111 3.88 -7.05 -4.04
N ALA A 112 2.66 -7.34 -3.56
CA ALA A 112 2.44 -8.40 -2.56
C ALA A 112 2.80 -9.79 -3.12
N ALA A 113 2.43 -10.11 -4.36
CA ALA A 113 2.78 -11.36 -5.01
C ALA A 113 4.29 -11.51 -5.17
N VAL A 114 4.99 -10.46 -5.57
CA VAL A 114 6.46 -10.43 -5.65
C VAL A 114 7.09 -10.71 -4.29
N MET A 115 6.63 -10.03 -3.23
CA MET A 115 7.13 -10.29 -1.87
C MET A 115 6.95 -11.75 -1.45
N TRP A 116 5.82 -12.36 -1.76
CA TRP A 116 5.57 -13.77 -1.44
C TRP A 116 6.49 -14.72 -2.21
N ILE A 117 6.76 -14.44 -3.48
CA ILE A 117 7.67 -15.24 -4.32
C ILE A 117 9.10 -15.13 -3.78
N GLU A 118 9.57 -13.93 -3.49
CA GLU A 118 10.91 -13.72 -2.94
C GLU A 118 11.06 -14.35 -1.54
N ALA A 119 10.05 -14.22 -0.67
CA ALA A 119 10.04 -14.91 0.62
C ALA A 119 10.07 -16.43 0.46
N MET A 120 9.37 -16.99 -0.53
CA MET A 120 9.40 -18.42 -0.82
C MET A 120 10.79 -18.88 -1.28
N LYS A 121 11.44 -18.12 -2.16
CA LYS A 121 12.82 -18.39 -2.61
C LYS A 121 13.78 -18.39 -1.43
N ASN A 122 13.74 -17.34 -0.60
CA ASN A 122 14.55 -17.24 0.62
C ASN A 122 14.33 -18.44 1.56
N ALA A 123 13.07 -18.80 1.78
CA ALA A 123 12.73 -19.95 2.64
C ALA A 123 13.31 -21.25 2.12
N GLN A 124 13.21 -21.49 0.80
CA GLN A 124 13.78 -22.68 0.17
C GLN A 124 15.30 -22.72 0.25
N GLU A 125 15.97 -21.58 0.11
CA GLU A 125 17.42 -21.46 0.25
C GLU A 125 17.88 -21.66 1.68
N ILE A 126 17.26 -20.97 2.66
CA ILE A 126 17.61 -21.05 4.09
C ILE A 126 17.48 -22.49 4.62
N HIS A 127 16.47 -23.23 4.16
CA HIS A 127 16.16 -24.58 4.63
C HIS A 127 16.62 -25.70 3.69
N ASP A 128 17.48 -25.43 2.71
CA ASP A 128 17.98 -26.41 1.72
C ASP A 128 16.85 -27.16 0.99
N LYS A 129 15.77 -26.47 0.63
CA LYS A 129 14.55 -27.01 0.02
C LYS A 129 14.23 -26.45 -1.36
N VAL A 130 15.23 -26.02 -2.12
CA VAL A 130 14.99 -25.45 -3.45
C VAL A 130 14.14 -26.40 -4.31
N GLY A 131 13.03 -25.87 -4.86
CA GLY A 131 12.08 -26.64 -5.65
C GLY A 131 11.15 -27.54 -4.83
N GLN A 132 11.15 -27.47 -3.52
CA GLN A 132 10.32 -28.28 -2.61
C GLN A 132 9.36 -27.40 -1.81
N ALA A 133 8.33 -28.03 -1.26
CA ALA A 133 7.40 -27.36 -0.37
C ALA A 133 8.05 -26.99 0.97
N VAL A 134 7.73 -25.80 1.46
CA VAL A 134 8.12 -25.32 2.78
C VAL A 134 6.91 -25.29 3.71
N THR A 135 7.16 -25.41 5.02
CA THR A 135 6.15 -25.20 6.06
C THR A 135 5.87 -23.71 6.27
N GLY A 136 4.77 -23.38 6.98
CA GLY A 136 4.49 -21.99 7.33
C GLY A 136 5.57 -21.32 8.20
N ALA A 137 6.25 -22.11 9.08
CA ALA A 137 7.36 -21.60 9.88
C ALA A 137 8.58 -21.28 9.01
N GLU A 138 8.94 -22.17 8.10
CA GLU A 138 10.04 -21.95 7.15
C GLU A 138 9.74 -20.77 6.20
N PHE A 139 8.48 -20.64 5.75
CA PHE A 139 8.07 -19.49 4.94
C PHE A 139 8.19 -18.16 5.70
N ARG A 140 7.82 -18.15 6.99
CA ARG A 140 8.03 -16.98 7.86
C ARG A 140 9.51 -16.61 7.92
N ASP A 141 10.41 -17.59 8.11
CA ASP A 141 11.85 -17.33 8.15
C ASP A 141 12.35 -16.70 6.84
N GLY A 142 11.85 -17.16 5.69
CA GLY A 142 12.12 -16.55 4.40
C GLY A 142 11.52 -15.14 4.23
N TYR A 143 10.36 -14.90 4.84
CA TYR A 143 9.72 -13.58 4.83
C TYR A 143 10.50 -12.58 5.68
N GLU A 144 10.97 -13.00 6.86
CA GLU A 144 11.81 -12.20 7.74
C GLU A 144 13.22 -11.93 7.16
N ALA A 145 13.64 -12.70 6.17
CA ALA A 145 14.89 -12.52 5.44
C ALA A 145 14.75 -11.65 4.17
N LEU A 146 13.56 -11.06 3.93
CA LEU A 146 13.38 -10.19 2.77
C LEU A 146 14.28 -8.95 2.86
N ASN A 147 15.03 -8.71 1.78
CA ASN A 147 15.84 -7.52 1.58
C ASN A 147 15.60 -6.99 0.16
N MET A 148 14.57 -6.20 0.00
CA MET A 148 14.13 -5.63 -1.26
C MET A 148 14.85 -4.29 -1.48
N THR A 149 16.10 -4.36 -1.91
CA THR A 149 16.89 -3.18 -2.27
C THR A 149 16.35 -2.54 -3.56
N GLU A 150 16.71 -1.30 -3.82
CA GLU A 150 16.37 -0.63 -5.08
C GLU A 150 16.84 -1.45 -6.30
N GLU A 151 18.09 -1.94 -6.26
CA GLU A 151 18.65 -2.80 -7.30
C GLU A 151 17.83 -4.09 -7.47
N ARG A 152 17.39 -4.72 -6.35
CA ARG A 152 16.56 -5.93 -6.44
C ARG A 152 15.19 -5.66 -7.03
N LEU A 153 14.55 -4.54 -6.67
CA LEU A 153 13.28 -4.12 -7.24
C LEU A 153 13.40 -3.82 -8.75
N GLU A 154 14.50 -3.20 -9.17
CA GLU A 154 14.80 -2.97 -10.59
C GLU A 154 15.00 -4.29 -11.35
N GLU A 155 15.80 -5.22 -10.82
CA GLU A 155 16.00 -6.55 -11.41
C GLU A 155 14.70 -7.33 -11.63
N ILE A 156 13.76 -7.20 -10.69
CA ILE A 156 12.43 -7.83 -10.77
C ILE A 156 11.54 -7.11 -11.79
N GLY A 157 11.81 -5.84 -12.06
CA GLY A 157 11.03 -5.01 -12.99
C GLY A 157 9.92 -4.22 -12.33
N ILE A 158 10.01 -3.94 -11.01
CA ILE A 158 9.10 -3.06 -10.26
C ILE A 158 9.85 -1.92 -9.54
N GLY A 159 11.04 -1.55 -10.05
CA GLY A 159 11.80 -0.41 -9.53
C GLY A 159 10.97 0.86 -9.51
N GLY A 160 10.95 1.56 -8.38
CA GLY A 160 10.13 2.77 -8.19
C GLY A 160 8.66 2.53 -7.86
N MET A 161 8.08 1.35 -8.15
CA MET A 161 6.68 1.04 -7.83
C MET A 161 6.42 1.00 -6.32
N VAL A 162 7.36 0.48 -5.55
CA VAL A 162 7.33 0.42 -4.10
C VAL A 162 8.65 0.92 -3.53
N ALA A 163 8.64 1.44 -2.31
CA ALA A 163 9.88 1.84 -1.64
C ALA A 163 10.74 0.62 -1.30
N PRO A 164 12.08 0.71 -1.39
CA PRO A 164 12.97 -0.32 -0.88
C PRO A 164 12.76 -0.59 0.61
N PHE A 165 12.86 -1.85 1.03
CA PHE A 165 12.68 -2.26 2.41
C PHE A 165 13.43 -3.53 2.77
N ALA A 166 13.63 -3.75 4.06
CA ALA A 166 14.08 -5.03 4.60
C ALA A 166 13.18 -5.41 5.79
N LEU A 167 12.98 -6.72 5.94
CA LEU A 167 12.27 -7.28 7.09
C LEU A 167 13.25 -8.04 7.99
N SER A 168 12.85 -8.24 9.21
CA SER A 168 13.54 -9.09 10.18
C SER A 168 12.55 -9.67 11.18
N CYS A 169 13.00 -10.59 12.04
CA CYS A 169 12.18 -11.09 13.13
C CYS A 169 11.65 -9.96 14.05
N GLU A 170 12.43 -8.91 14.23
CA GLU A 170 12.07 -7.78 15.10
C GLU A 170 11.28 -6.69 14.38
N ASN A 171 11.37 -6.63 13.05
CA ASN A 171 10.74 -5.59 12.25
C ASN A 171 9.99 -6.17 11.04
N HIS A 172 8.67 -6.26 11.13
CA HIS A 172 7.77 -6.67 10.06
C HIS A 172 7.08 -5.49 9.34
N GLU A 173 7.42 -4.25 9.67
CA GLU A 173 6.72 -3.05 9.17
C GLU A 173 7.13 -2.67 7.74
N GLY A 174 8.24 -3.22 7.25
CA GLY A 174 8.75 -2.89 5.92
C GLY A 174 9.41 -1.51 5.86
N ALA A 175 9.22 -0.80 4.75
CA ALA A 175 9.85 0.50 4.52
C ALA A 175 9.36 1.60 5.48
N GLY A 176 8.13 1.50 5.97
CA GLY A 176 7.51 2.58 6.70
C GLY A 176 7.37 3.89 5.89
N LYS A 177 7.53 3.82 4.57
CA LYS A 177 7.54 4.96 3.65
C LYS A 177 6.25 5.06 2.86
N PHE A 178 5.93 6.28 2.42
CA PHE A 178 4.82 6.56 1.53
C PHE A 178 5.23 7.60 0.48
N ALA A 179 4.53 7.61 -0.65
CA ALA A 179 4.58 8.72 -1.59
C ALA A 179 3.27 9.51 -1.52
N LEU A 180 3.35 10.82 -1.61
CA LEU A 180 2.18 11.68 -1.73
C LEU A 180 1.84 11.83 -3.21
N MET A 181 0.58 11.61 -3.54
CA MET A 181 0.03 11.80 -4.88
C MET A 181 -1.14 12.77 -4.82
N GLN A 182 -1.46 13.39 -5.95
CA GLN A 182 -2.65 14.22 -6.12
C GLN A 182 -3.44 13.77 -7.35
N TRP A 183 -4.76 13.65 -7.21
CA TRP A 183 -5.65 13.31 -8.31
C TRP A 183 -5.94 14.54 -9.17
N ASP A 184 -5.61 14.48 -10.47
CA ASP A 184 -5.83 15.59 -11.40
C ASP A 184 -7.18 15.54 -12.12
N GLY A 185 -7.90 14.44 -12.00
CA GLY A 185 -9.19 14.18 -12.65
C GLY A 185 -9.15 12.98 -13.60
N ASP A 186 -7.97 12.55 -13.98
CA ASP A 186 -7.71 11.44 -14.89
C ASP A 186 -6.75 10.42 -14.29
N GLN A 187 -5.67 10.89 -13.67
CA GLN A 187 -4.61 10.06 -13.09
C GLN A 187 -4.03 10.68 -11.81
N PHE A 188 -3.32 9.87 -11.05
CA PHE A 188 -2.53 10.37 -9.95
C PHE A 188 -1.20 10.96 -10.42
N GLN A 189 -0.92 12.18 -9.97
CA GLN A 189 0.38 12.81 -10.12
C GLN A 189 1.17 12.61 -8.84
N GLN A 190 2.35 11.99 -8.92
CA GLN A 190 3.26 11.89 -7.78
C GLN A 190 3.78 13.29 -7.42
N ILE A 191 3.67 13.66 -6.14
CA ILE A 191 4.04 14.97 -5.62
C ILE A 191 5.37 14.92 -4.86
N THR A 192 5.63 13.83 -4.16
CA THR A 192 6.88 13.62 -3.43
C THR A 192 7.56 12.33 -3.85
N ASP A 193 8.86 12.23 -3.61
CA ASP A 193 9.55 10.95 -3.54
C ASP A 193 9.02 10.14 -2.35
N TRP A 194 9.68 9.01 -2.05
CA TRP A 194 9.35 8.18 -0.89
C TRP A 194 9.72 8.89 0.41
N GLU A 195 8.71 9.28 1.19
CA GLU A 195 8.85 10.02 2.44
C GLU A 195 8.76 9.09 3.65
N GLU A 196 9.55 9.38 4.67
CA GLU A 196 9.48 8.73 5.98
C GLU A 196 8.56 9.52 6.93
N PRO A 197 7.97 8.87 7.95
CA PRO A 197 7.31 9.58 9.04
C PRO A 197 8.26 10.59 9.71
N LEU A 198 7.72 11.69 10.20
CA LEU A 198 8.51 12.75 10.88
C LEU A 198 9.28 12.24 12.10
N ASP A 199 8.75 11.24 12.80
CA ASP A 199 9.37 10.64 13.98
C ASP A 199 9.14 9.11 13.98
N PRO A 200 9.95 8.35 13.22
CA PRO A 200 9.83 6.90 13.17
C PRO A 200 10.09 6.24 14.55
N ALA A 201 10.98 6.80 15.35
CA ALA A 201 11.31 6.28 16.66
C ALA A 201 10.13 6.38 17.64
N PHE A 202 9.40 7.49 17.61
CA PHE A 202 8.18 7.66 18.39
C PHE A 202 7.11 6.64 17.99
N ILE A 203 6.90 6.44 16.68
CA ILE A 203 5.93 5.45 16.17
C ILE A 203 6.34 4.05 16.64
N ARG A 204 7.63 3.71 16.52
CA ARG A 204 8.15 2.41 16.98
C ARG A 204 7.89 2.17 18.47
N THR A 205 8.14 3.17 19.31
CA THR A 205 7.84 3.08 20.75
C THR A 205 6.37 2.79 21.01
N LEU A 206 5.45 3.49 20.33
CA LEU A 206 4.00 3.24 20.47
C LEU A 206 3.60 1.83 20.05
N VAL A 207 4.18 1.31 18.97
CA VAL A 207 3.93 -0.06 18.49
C VAL A 207 4.40 -1.07 19.52
N GLU A 208 5.60 -0.92 20.05
CA GLU A 208 6.20 -1.83 21.06
C GLU A 208 5.42 -1.82 22.38
N GLU A 209 5.03 -0.65 22.87
CA GLU A 209 4.21 -0.52 24.09
C GLU A 209 2.83 -1.18 23.89
N SER A 210 2.20 -0.96 22.73
CA SER A 210 0.89 -1.55 22.39
C SER A 210 0.99 -3.07 22.25
N ALA A 211 2.04 -3.58 21.60
CA ALA A 211 2.28 -5.00 21.44
C ALA A 211 2.55 -5.70 22.79
N ALA A 212 3.37 -5.10 23.65
CA ALA A 212 3.66 -5.63 24.98
C ALA A 212 2.40 -5.71 25.85
N LYS A 213 1.60 -4.64 25.85
CA LYS A 213 0.33 -4.61 26.57
C LYS A 213 -0.65 -5.68 26.07
N PHE A 214 -0.80 -5.83 24.76
CA PHE A 214 -1.67 -6.85 24.17
C PHE A 214 -1.18 -8.27 24.52
N ALA A 215 0.12 -8.51 24.50
CA ALA A 215 0.71 -9.79 24.87
C ALA A 215 0.43 -10.14 26.34
N GLU A 216 0.59 -9.18 27.27
CA GLU A 216 0.27 -9.35 28.69
C GLU A 216 -1.23 -9.66 28.90
N GLU A 217 -2.14 -8.85 28.33
CA GLU A 217 -3.59 -9.01 28.47
C GLU A 217 -4.12 -10.35 27.90
N ASN A 218 -3.43 -10.93 26.92
CA ASN A 218 -3.83 -12.16 26.25
C ASN A 218 -2.99 -13.38 26.62
N ASN A 219 -2.06 -13.28 27.58
CA ASN A 219 -1.14 -14.32 27.99
C ASN A 219 -0.31 -14.90 26.82
N ILE A 220 0.13 -14.03 25.91
CA ILE A 220 0.97 -14.39 24.78
C ILE A 220 2.42 -14.21 25.19
N THR A 221 3.24 -15.25 25.01
CA THR A 221 4.70 -15.13 25.12
C THR A 221 5.26 -14.73 23.77
N PRO A 222 5.84 -13.53 23.61
CA PRO A 222 6.49 -13.17 22.37
C PRO A 222 7.58 -14.17 22.00
N ARG A 223 7.81 -14.37 20.72
CA ARG A 223 8.88 -15.19 20.21
C ARG A 223 10.22 -14.47 20.42
N ASP A 224 11.22 -15.19 20.90
CA ASP A 224 12.58 -14.67 20.88
C ASP A 224 13.08 -14.59 19.43
N CYS A 225 13.64 -13.45 19.06
CA CYS A 225 14.31 -13.27 17.78
C CYS A 225 15.77 -13.75 17.89
N PRO A 226 16.28 -14.53 16.92
CA PRO A 226 17.65 -15.06 16.93
C PRO A 226 18.72 -13.97 16.79
#